data_1bb1a902db337521b6bc3e9b47569f5d
#
_entry.id   1bb1a902db337521b6bc3e9b47569f5d
#
_cell.length_a   1.000
_cell.length_b   1.000
_cell.length_c   1.000
_cell.angle_alpha   90.00
_cell.angle_beta   90.00
_cell.angle_gamma   90.00
#
_symmetry.space_group_name_H-M   'P 1'
#
loop_
_entity.id
_entity.type
_entity.pdbx_description
1 polymer ?
#
loop_
_entity_poly.entity_id
_entity_poly.type
_entity_poly.pdbx_seq_one_letter_code
_entity_poly.pdbx_strand_id
1 'polypeptide(L)'
;AQTNIDVKGSFAWRLASIPKQKKYDEDYGKDNIKSGYKRAKLAWYTIDPVFYSGQFRPDDISNNDISLNTTRRIFINEIFPEQDLVQGQSTVQNTLDLSFFPSERGPYNNQEKSSFQQNVKSNWGGIMRAINSTNFEQANVEFIEFWLLDTFNEIDFENKDLGNLIFHLGNISEDILPDGRKQFENGLPGSEETSTKTTNWGRTPSSQSLLYAFNSVESDRNLQDVGLDGLNDEEEKIFYPNGPDEDPAGDNYQFFLQAQGGIIDRYKNYNGTDGNSPISFSDENRGSTTEPDTEDINRDQT
;
A
#
# COMPACT_ATOMS: atom_id res chain seq x y z
N ALA A 1 15.33 -29.34 9.25
CA ALA A 1 14.19 -28.64 8.63
C ALA A 1 14.62 -27.21 8.41
N GLN A 2 14.60 -26.77 7.18
CA GLN A 2 14.91 -25.39 6.84
C GLN A 2 13.69 -24.54 7.22
N THR A 3 13.85 -23.63 8.16
CA THR A 3 12.77 -22.72 8.56
C THR A 3 12.69 -21.61 7.52
N ASN A 4 11.56 -21.53 6.82
CA ASN A 4 11.33 -20.52 5.80
C ASN A 4 10.22 -19.58 6.25
N ILE A 5 10.47 -18.28 6.18
CA ILE A 5 9.44 -17.24 6.42
C ILE A 5 9.02 -16.72 5.05
N ASP A 6 7.82 -17.10 4.61
CA ASP A 6 7.27 -16.64 3.34
C ASP A 6 6.71 -15.22 3.49
N VAL A 7 7.18 -14.32 2.65
CA VAL A 7 6.81 -12.89 2.67
C VAL A 7 6.10 -12.41 1.39
N LYS A 8 5.75 -13.33 0.48
CA LYS A 8 5.18 -12.97 -0.83
C LYS A 8 3.71 -12.52 -0.79
N GLY A 9 2.95 -12.84 0.26
CA GLY A 9 1.53 -12.50 0.33
C GLY A 9 1.31 -10.99 0.39
N SER A 10 0.67 -10.41 -0.65
CA SER A 10 0.43 -8.96 -0.75
C SER A 10 -0.41 -8.40 0.41
N PHE A 11 -1.37 -9.18 0.89
CA PHE A 11 -2.28 -8.79 1.98
C PHE A 11 -1.60 -8.56 3.35
N ALA A 12 -0.39 -9.06 3.53
CA ALA A 12 0.35 -8.87 4.78
C ALA A 12 1.20 -7.59 4.79
N TRP A 13 1.26 -6.89 3.67
CA TRP A 13 2.01 -5.65 3.54
C TRP A 13 1.10 -4.44 3.76
N ARG A 14 1.67 -3.40 4.33
CA ARG A 14 1.04 -2.09 4.59
C ARG A 14 1.95 -0.98 4.09
N LEU A 15 1.40 0.22 3.98
CA LEU A 15 2.19 1.42 3.68
C LEU A 15 3.33 1.58 4.68
N ALA A 16 4.54 1.84 4.21
CA ALA A 16 5.69 1.99 5.10
C ALA A 16 5.70 3.34 5.83
N SER A 17 6.12 3.32 7.07
CA SER A 17 6.59 4.50 7.76
C SER A 17 7.84 5.09 7.09
N ILE A 18 8.24 6.29 7.48
CA ILE A 18 9.40 6.96 6.91
C ILE A 18 10.67 6.33 7.47
N PRO A 19 11.58 5.78 6.61
CA PRO A 19 12.83 5.23 7.10
C PRO A 19 13.70 6.32 7.75
N LYS A 20 14.16 6.09 8.98
CA LYS A 20 15.02 7.01 9.74
C LYS A 20 16.46 7.06 9.20
N GLN A 21 16.62 7.53 8.00
CA GLN A 21 17.90 7.79 7.36
C GLN A 21 17.88 9.19 6.74
N LYS A 22 18.98 9.94 6.84
CA LYS A 22 19.09 11.29 6.27
C LYS A 22 18.65 11.42 4.81
N LYS A 23 18.70 10.34 4.06
CA LYS A 23 18.24 10.30 2.65
C LYS A 23 16.73 10.47 2.53
N TYR A 24 15.97 9.94 3.47
CA TYR A 24 14.50 9.91 3.45
C TYR A 24 13.91 10.92 4.42
N ASP A 25 14.51 11.03 5.60
CA ASP A 25 14.13 11.94 6.66
C ASP A 25 15.15 13.09 6.72
N GLU A 26 14.72 14.27 6.33
CA GLU A 26 15.52 15.50 6.39
C GLU A 26 15.51 16.14 7.80
N ASP A 27 15.16 15.34 8.82
CA ASP A 27 15.09 15.77 10.22
C ASP A 27 14.10 16.92 10.45
N TYR A 28 12.94 16.83 9.81
CA TYR A 28 11.87 17.81 10.00
C TYR A 28 11.27 17.82 11.40
N GLY A 29 11.59 16.81 12.20
CA GLY A 29 11.08 16.63 13.55
C GLY A 29 9.69 16.00 13.61
N LYS A 30 9.35 15.58 14.80
CA LYS A 30 8.05 15.00 15.12
C LYS A 30 6.92 16.02 14.87
N ASP A 31 5.77 15.56 14.47
CA ASP A 31 4.60 16.36 14.12
C ASP A 31 4.79 17.33 12.94
N ASN A 32 5.85 17.16 12.17
CA ASN A 32 6.08 18.00 10.99
C ASN A 32 5.57 17.34 9.72
N ILE A 33 4.53 17.88 9.15
CA ILE A 33 3.89 17.37 7.92
C ILE A 33 4.87 17.26 6.74
N LYS A 34 5.98 18.01 6.75
CA LYS A 34 7.03 17.92 5.73
C LYS A 34 7.79 16.58 5.78
N SER A 35 7.71 15.83 6.87
CA SER A 35 8.29 14.49 6.93
C SER A 35 7.70 13.53 5.91
N GLY A 36 6.46 13.75 5.45
CA GLY A 36 5.85 13.03 4.32
C GLY A 36 6.40 13.38 2.94
N TYR A 37 7.22 14.43 2.81
CA TYR A 37 7.79 14.85 1.53
C TYR A 37 8.64 13.74 0.92
N LYS A 38 8.74 13.73 -0.41
CA LYS A 38 9.41 12.70 -1.20
C LYS A 38 8.73 11.33 -1.21
N ARG A 39 7.70 11.09 -0.41
CA ARG A 39 6.90 9.87 -0.54
C ARG A 39 6.17 9.92 -1.89
N ALA A 40 6.47 8.96 -2.74
CA ALA A 40 5.84 8.77 -4.04
C ALA A 40 4.80 7.66 -3.97
N LYS A 41 3.94 7.61 -4.96
CA LYS A 41 2.91 6.57 -5.07
C LYS A 41 3.56 5.22 -5.37
N LEU A 42 3.18 4.23 -4.60
CA LEU A 42 3.55 2.83 -4.75
C LEU A 42 2.31 1.97 -4.53
N ALA A 43 1.96 1.16 -5.52
CA ALA A 43 0.94 0.14 -5.40
C ALA A 43 1.60 -1.23 -5.23
N TRP A 44 1.01 -2.07 -4.37
CA TRP A 44 1.45 -3.45 -4.14
C TRP A 44 0.26 -4.39 -4.20
N TYR A 45 0.38 -5.46 -4.95
CA TYR A 45 -0.72 -6.35 -5.23
C TYR A 45 -0.25 -7.73 -5.69
N THR A 46 -1.19 -8.62 -5.85
CA THR A 46 -1.07 -9.83 -6.68
C THR A 46 -2.12 -9.71 -7.75
N ILE A 47 -1.74 -9.83 -9.01
CA ILE A 47 -2.70 -9.71 -10.12
C ILE A 47 -3.74 -10.81 -10.00
N ASP A 48 -5.01 -10.41 -9.92
CA ASP A 48 -6.14 -11.32 -9.74
C ASP A 48 -6.30 -12.24 -10.98
N PRO A 49 -6.51 -13.55 -10.77
CA PRO A 49 -6.76 -14.49 -11.87
C PRO A 49 -7.93 -14.11 -12.79
N VAL A 50 -8.86 -13.28 -12.35
CA VAL A 50 -9.99 -12.83 -13.16
C VAL A 50 -9.55 -12.16 -14.45
N PHE A 51 -8.44 -11.41 -14.45
CA PHE A 51 -7.92 -10.74 -15.64
C PHE A 51 -7.46 -11.72 -16.73
N TYR A 52 -7.15 -12.95 -16.37
CA TYR A 52 -6.74 -13.99 -17.33
C TYR A 52 -7.90 -14.93 -17.69
N SER A 53 -9.09 -14.69 -17.15
CA SER A 53 -10.29 -15.47 -17.47
C SER A 53 -10.84 -15.08 -18.83
N GLY A 54 -11.18 -16.06 -19.65
CA GLY A 54 -11.89 -15.80 -20.90
C GLY A 54 -13.36 -15.38 -20.74
N GLN A 55 -13.93 -15.60 -19.55
CA GLN A 55 -15.36 -15.37 -19.29
C GLN A 55 -15.64 -14.17 -18.38
N PHE A 56 -14.75 -13.92 -17.41
CA PHE A 56 -14.98 -12.94 -16.34
C PHE A 56 -14.03 -11.73 -16.42
N ARG A 57 -13.15 -11.72 -17.41
CA ARG A 57 -12.23 -10.60 -17.63
C ARG A 57 -13.03 -9.36 -18.01
N PRO A 58 -12.72 -8.19 -17.42
CA PRO A 58 -13.31 -6.92 -17.83
C PRO A 58 -13.12 -6.68 -19.34
N ASP A 59 -14.15 -6.12 -20.00
CA ASP A 59 -14.19 -5.96 -21.45
C ASP A 59 -13.10 -5.02 -22.00
N ASP A 60 -12.62 -4.10 -21.18
CA ASP A 60 -11.56 -3.13 -21.52
C ASP A 60 -10.14 -3.70 -21.36
N ILE A 61 -9.99 -4.92 -20.83
CA ILE A 61 -8.69 -5.62 -20.74
C ILE A 61 -8.46 -6.50 -21.98
N SER A 62 -7.51 -6.12 -22.79
CA SER A 62 -7.15 -6.84 -24.02
C SER A 62 -6.22 -8.04 -23.76
N ASN A 63 -6.04 -8.88 -24.78
CA ASN A 63 -5.02 -9.94 -24.73
C ASN A 63 -3.60 -9.38 -24.65
N ASN A 64 -3.37 -8.18 -25.19
CA ASN A 64 -2.08 -7.53 -25.09
C ASN A 64 -1.78 -7.16 -23.62
N ASP A 65 -2.76 -6.62 -22.89
CA ASP A 65 -2.57 -6.22 -21.50
C ASP A 65 -2.15 -7.37 -20.58
N ILE A 66 -2.63 -8.58 -20.82
CA ILE A 66 -2.29 -9.78 -20.05
C ILE A 66 -1.04 -10.51 -20.53
N SER A 67 -0.42 -10.05 -21.62
CA SER A 67 0.78 -10.67 -22.23
C SER A 67 2.04 -9.83 -22.06
N LEU A 68 1.92 -8.60 -21.53
CA LEU A 68 3.08 -7.77 -21.25
C LEU A 68 3.98 -8.43 -20.21
N ASN A 69 5.27 -8.19 -20.30
CA ASN A 69 6.22 -8.74 -19.33
C ASN A 69 5.89 -8.31 -17.87
N THR A 70 5.28 -7.15 -17.69
CA THR A 70 4.86 -6.59 -16.41
C THR A 70 3.55 -7.17 -15.85
N THR A 71 2.75 -7.85 -16.69
CA THR A 71 1.39 -8.28 -16.28
C THR A 71 1.08 -9.73 -16.62
N ARG A 72 1.97 -10.42 -17.33
CA ARG A 72 1.77 -11.82 -17.70
C ARG A 72 1.82 -12.76 -16.49
N ARG A 73 1.18 -13.89 -16.61
CA ARG A 73 1.33 -14.96 -15.61
C ARG A 73 2.76 -15.48 -15.59
N ILE A 74 3.25 -15.79 -14.40
CA ILE A 74 4.50 -16.50 -14.19
C ILE A 74 4.18 -17.97 -13.92
N PHE A 75 4.82 -18.86 -14.66
CA PHE A 75 4.63 -20.29 -14.46
C PHE A 75 5.73 -20.89 -13.60
N ILE A 76 5.37 -21.88 -12.78
CA ILE A 76 6.31 -22.51 -11.85
C ILE A 76 7.52 -23.08 -12.57
N ASN A 77 7.34 -23.65 -13.74
CA ASN A 77 8.44 -24.22 -14.53
C ASN A 77 9.41 -23.17 -15.11
N GLU A 78 9.03 -21.89 -15.15
CA GLU A 78 9.95 -20.80 -15.52
C GLU A 78 10.99 -20.56 -14.42
N ILE A 79 10.56 -20.73 -13.15
CA ILE A 79 11.40 -20.49 -11.97
C ILE A 79 12.08 -21.79 -11.52
N PHE A 80 11.34 -22.90 -11.58
CA PHE A 80 11.74 -24.22 -11.09
C PHE A 80 11.55 -25.28 -12.18
N PRO A 81 12.39 -25.29 -13.24
CA PRO A 81 12.19 -26.17 -14.39
C PRO A 81 12.27 -27.66 -14.05
N GLU A 82 12.99 -28.01 -12.97
CA GLU A 82 13.16 -29.40 -12.52
C GLU A 82 12.08 -29.86 -11.52
N GLN A 83 11.10 -29.01 -11.24
CA GLN A 83 10.03 -29.36 -10.31
C GLN A 83 8.91 -30.10 -10.99
N ASP A 84 8.70 -31.36 -10.62
CA ASP A 84 7.51 -32.12 -11.04
C ASP A 84 6.26 -31.61 -10.32
N LEU A 85 5.26 -31.21 -11.10
CA LEU A 85 3.97 -30.78 -10.58
C LEU A 85 3.03 -31.96 -10.44
N VAL A 86 2.42 -32.10 -9.25
CA VAL A 86 1.43 -33.12 -8.98
C VAL A 86 0.12 -32.75 -9.70
N GLN A 87 -0.60 -33.77 -10.18
CA GLN A 87 -1.91 -33.55 -10.83
C GLN A 87 -2.86 -32.77 -9.93
N GLY A 88 -3.41 -31.66 -10.45
CA GLY A 88 -4.28 -30.75 -9.72
C GLY A 88 -3.57 -29.59 -9.00
N GLN A 89 -2.27 -29.56 -9.00
CA GLN A 89 -1.49 -28.42 -8.51
C GLN A 89 -1.57 -27.27 -9.51
N SER A 90 -1.66 -26.02 -9.00
CA SER A 90 -1.56 -24.83 -9.86
C SER A 90 -0.20 -24.80 -10.57
N THR A 91 -0.22 -24.52 -11.85
CA THR A 91 1.00 -24.30 -12.64
C THR A 91 1.48 -22.84 -12.58
N VAL A 92 0.66 -21.95 -12.01
CA VAL A 92 0.94 -20.51 -11.93
C VAL A 92 1.51 -20.18 -10.55
N GLN A 93 2.59 -19.42 -10.55
CA GLN A 93 3.21 -18.85 -9.36
C GLN A 93 2.61 -17.48 -9.08
N ASN A 94 2.07 -17.29 -7.87
CA ASN A 94 1.65 -15.96 -7.44
C ASN A 94 2.88 -15.10 -7.15
N THR A 95 2.81 -13.85 -7.59
CA THR A 95 3.85 -12.84 -7.42
C THR A 95 3.38 -11.76 -6.44
N LEU A 96 4.33 -11.07 -5.82
CA LEU A 96 4.11 -9.78 -5.19
C LEU A 96 4.55 -8.72 -6.21
N ASP A 97 3.59 -8.00 -6.74
CA ASP A 97 3.81 -6.98 -7.77
C ASP A 97 3.92 -5.61 -7.11
N LEU A 98 4.90 -4.83 -7.53
CA LEU A 98 5.15 -3.47 -7.05
C LEU A 98 5.16 -2.51 -8.23
N SER A 99 4.22 -1.56 -8.25
CA SER A 99 4.17 -0.50 -9.25
C SER A 99 4.52 0.84 -8.62
N PHE A 100 5.69 1.37 -8.95
CA PHE A 100 6.24 2.59 -8.39
C PHE A 100 6.10 3.75 -9.36
N PHE A 101 5.47 4.84 -8.91
CA PHE A 101 5.19 6.05 -9.68
C PHE A 101 5.98 7.24 -9.10
N PRO A 102 7.27 7.37 -9.40
CA PRO A 102 8.15 8.34 -8.73
C PRO A 102 7.82 9.81 -9.00
N SER A 103 7.04 10.11 -10.02
CA SER A 103 6.58 11.47 -10.35
C SER A 103 5.22 11.84 -9.77
N GLU A 104 4.56 10.89 -9.08
CA GLU A 104 3.26 11.09 -8.45
C GLU A 104 3.40 11.07 -6.94
N ARG A 105 2.73 11.98 -6.24
CA ARG A 105 2.73 11.99 -4.77
C ARG A 105 2.05 10.73 -4.24
N GLY A 106 2.66 10.16 -3.23
CA GLY A 106 2.05 9.06 -2.46
C GLY A 106 1.17 9.59 -1.33
N PRO A 107 0.54 8.68 -0.59
CA PRO A 107 -0.30 9.02 0.54
C PRO A 107 0.42 9.90 1.56
N TYR A 108 -0.30 10.86 2.13
CA TYR A 108 0.15 11.79 3.17
C TYR A 108 1.38 12.64 2.79
N ASN A 109 1.61 12.84 1.48
CA ASN A 109 2.65 13.72 0.97
C ASN A 109 2.06 15.08 0.58
N ASN A 110 2.23 16.08 1.44
CA ASN A 110 1.76 17.45 1.21
C ASN A 110 2.75 18.33 0.41
N GLN A 111 3.76 17.75 -0.21
CA GLN A 111 4.72 18.52 -1.00
C GLN A 111 4.04 19.14 -2.22
N GLU A 112 4.36 20.40 -2.52
CA GLU A 112 3.89 21.06 -3.74
C GLU A 112 4.30 20.25 -4.98
N LYS A 113 3.36 20.05 -5.91
CA LYS A 113 3.55 19.22 -7.11
C LYS A 113 4.77 19.63 -7.93
N SER A 114 4.96 20.93 -8.12
CA SER A 114 6.09 21.45 -8.89
C SER A 114 7.43 21.09 -8.25
N SER A 115 7.54 21.23 -6.94
CA SER A 115 8.75 20.89 -6.18
C SER A 115 8.99 19.38 -6.12
N PHE A 116 7.92 18.59 -5.99
CA PHE A 116 8.01 17.15 -5.98
C PHE A 116 8.52 16.58 -7.32
N GLN A 117 8.05 17.11 -8.44
CA GLN A 117 8.45 16.67 -9.78
C GLN A 117 9.85 17.11 -10.18
N GLN A 118 10.43 18.13 -9.56
CA GLN A 118 11.79 18.58 -9.87
C GLN A 118 12.88 17.59 -9.43
N ASN A 119 12.63 16.76 -8.43
CA ASN A 119 13.63 15.87 -7.87
C ASN A 119 13.16 14.42 -7.75
N VAL A 120 12.64 13.89 -8.86
CA VAL A 120 12.08 12.53 -8.94
C VAL A 120 13.04 11.43 -8.45
N LYS A 121 14.36 11.62 -8.63
CA LYS A 121 15.39 10.67 -8.19
C LYS A 121 15.50 10.52 -6.67
N SER A 122 15.05 11.50 -5.91
CA SER A 122 15.05 11.44 -4.45
C SER A 122 13.76 10.89 -3.87
N ASN A 123 12.73 10.71 -4.72
CA ASN A 123 11.43 10.23 -4.29
C ASN A 123 11.50 8.73 -4.01
N TRP A 124 10.73 8.29 -3.03
CA TRP A 124 10.70 6.92 -2.59
C TRP A 124 9.26 6.45 -2.33
N GLY A 125 9.02 5.17 -2.45
CA GLY A 125 7.82 4.50 -1.99
C GLY A 125 8.24 3.27 -1.20
N GLY A 126 7.44 2.86 -0.25
CA GLY A 126 7.77 1.71 0.57
C GLY A 126 6.56 1.01 1.15
N ILE A 127 6.72 -0.27 1.37
CA ILE A 127 5.78 -1.11 2.09
C ILE A 127 6.49 -1.76 3.27
N MET A 128 5.77 -2.06 4.32
CA MET A 128 6.28 -2.74 5.49
C MET A 128 5.35 -3.85 5.94
N ARG A 129 5.88 -4.79 6.69
CA ARG A 129 5.10 -5.86 7.32
C ARG A 129 5.75 -6.32 8.60
N ALA A 130 4.94 -6.82 9.53
CA ALA A 130 5.44 -7.53 10.69
C ALA A 130 6.00 -8.90 10.28
N ILE A 131 7.06 -9.32 10.95
CA ILE A 131 7.63 -10.66 10.88
C ILE A 131 7.46 -11.30 12.26
N ASN A 132 6.82 -12.46 12.31
CA ASN A 132 6.49 -13.15 13.57
C ASN A 132 7.73 -13.72 14.31
N SER A 133 8.92 -13.55 13.76
CA SER A 133 10.18 -13.97 14.40
C SER A 133 10.95 -12.74 14.85
N THR A 134 11.11 -12.59 16.16
CA THR A 134 11.90 -11.52 16.78
C THR A 134 13.38 -11.88 16.91
N ASN A 135 13.73 -13.14 16.70
CA ASN A 135 15.10 -13.64 16.82
C ASN A 135 15.44 -14.53 15.62
N PHE A 136 16.13 -13.94 14.65
CA PHE A 136 16.57 -14.65 13.44
C PHE A 136 17.60 -15.72 13.70
N GLU A 137 18.44 -15.57 14.75
CA GLU A 137 19.42 -16.58 15.13
C GLU A 137 18.72 -17.85 15.65
N GLN A 138 17.71 -17.72 16.50
CA GLN A 138 16.88 -18.87 16.94
C GLN A 138 16.10 -19.51 15.80
N ALA A 139 15.67 -18.71 14.83
CA ALA A 139 14.95 -19.18 13.65
C ALA A 139 15.89 -19.73 12.56
N ASN A 140 17.23 -19.68 12.76
CA ASN A 140 18.25 -20.03 11.78
C ASN A 140 18.05 -19.33 10.43
N VAL A 141 17.66 -18.06 10.45
CA VAL A 141 17.51 -17.24 9.24
C VAL A 141 18.85 -16.61 8.92
N GLU A 142 19.46 -17.00 7.82
CA GLU A 142 20.79 -16.53 7.38
C GLU A 142 20.71 -15.66 6.13
N PHE A 143 19.69 -15.89 5.29
CA PHE A 143 19.58 -15.25 3.98
C PHE A 143 18.20 -14.72 3.72
N ILE A 144 18.12 -13.71 2.83
CA ILE A 144 16.92 -13.29 2.14
C ILE A 144 17.09 -13.73 0.70
N GLU A 145 16.17 -14.59 0.22
CA GLU A 145 16.18 -15.09 -1.15
C GLU A 145 14.87 -14.72 -1.83
N PHE A 146 14.94 -14.22 -3.05
CA PHE A 146 13.76 -13.92 -3.85
C PHE A 146 14.10 -13.99 -5.34
N TRP A 147 13.08 -14.25 -6.13
CA TRP A 147 13.14 -14.13 -7.57
C TRP A 147 12.62 -12.76 -7.97
N LEU A 148 13.37 -12.06 -8.78
CA LEU A 148 12.98 -10.77 -9.34
C LEU A 148 12.76 -10.93 -10.84
N LEU A 149 11.55 -10.59 -11.31
CA LEU A 149 11.29 -10.48 -12.73
C LEU A 149 11.91 -9.19 -13.26
N ASP A 150 12.85 -9.32 -14.19
CA ASP A 150 13.40 -8.17 -14.90
C ASP A 150 12.40 -7.69 -15.97
N THR A 151 11.65 -6.68 -15.63
CA THR A 151 10.67 -6.06 -16.54
C THR A 151 11.30 -5.04 -17.48
N PHE A 152 12.61 -4.81 -17.37
CA PHE A 152 13.31 -3.75 -18.07
C PHE A 152 14.11 -4.23 -19.28
N ASN A 153 14.24 -5.54 -19.48
CA ASN A 153 15.03 -6.12 -20.57
C ASN A 153 14.65 -5.66 -22.00
N GLU A 154 13.44 -5.15 -22.18
CA GLU A 154 12.93 -4.70 -23.49
C GLU A 154 13.14 -3.19 -23.72
N ILE A 155 13.73 -2.49 -22.75
CA ILE A 155 13.90 -1.04 -22.78
C ILE A 155 15.39 -0.73 -22.99
N ASP A 156 15.70 0.14 -23.93
CA ASP A 156 17.06 0.66 -24.15
C ASP A 156 17.52 1.46 -22.93
N PHE A 157 18.41 0.88 -22.13
CA PHE A 157 18.85 1.39 -20.82
C PHE A 157 20.03 2.35 -20.88
N GLU A 158 20.64 2.58 -22.03
CA GLU A 158 21.87 3.39 -22.10
C GLU A 158 21.71 4.82 -21.52
N ASN A 159 20.46 5.24 -21.26
CA ASN A 159 20.17 6.59 -20.78
C ASN A 159 19.10 6.67 -19.66
N LYS A 160 18.78 5.60 -18.94
CA LYS A 160 17.76 5.64 -17.86
C LYS A 160 18.38 5.35 -16.51
N ASP A 161 18.17 6.28 -15.57
CA ASP A 161 18.47 6.04 -14.17
C ASP A 161 17.47 5.01 -13.61
N LEU A 162 17.95 3.84 -13.30
CA LEU A 162 17.19 2.80 -12.62
C LEU A 162 17.03 3.15 -11.14
N GLY A 163 15.88 2.76 -10.57
CA GLY A 163 15.65 2.86 -9.13
C GLY A 163 16.47 1.83 -8.34
N ASN A 164 16.41 1.94 -7.03
CA ASN A 164 17.01 0.98 -6.11
C ASN A 164 15.92 0.28 -5.30
N LEU A 165 15.98 -1.03 -5.20
CA LEU A 165 15.21 -1.81 -4.24
C LEU A 165 16.02 -1.95 -2.95
N ILE A 166 15.46 -1.48 -1.82
CA ILE A 166 16.16 -1.43 -0.54
C ILE A 166 15.36 -2.21 0.49
N PHE A 167 16.01 -3.11 1.20
CA PHE A 167 15.42 -3.87 2.30
C PHE A 167 15.90 -3.30 3.64
N HIS A 168 14.95 -2.96 4.50
CA HIS A 168 15.20 -2.60 5.89
C HIS A 168 14.72 -3.72 6.78
N LEU A 169 15.59 -4.22 7.66
CA LEU A 169 15.29 -5.28 8.61
C LEU A 169 15.58 -4.80 10.01
N GLY A 170 14.78 -5.22 10.97
CA GLY A 170 14.94 -4.92 12.38
C GLY A 170 13.73 -4.20 12.96
N ASN A 171 13.96 -3.41 13.99
CA ASN A 171 12.91 -2.61 14.61
C ASN A 171 12.60 -1.41 13.74
N ILE A 172 11.43 -1.42 13.13
CA ILE A 172 10.91 -0.37 12.26
C ILE A 172 9.75 0.29 12.99
N SER A 173 9.67 1.62 12.96
CA SER A 173 8.52 2.34 13.48
C SER A 173 7.26 1.98 12.67
N GLU A 174 6.14 1.82 13.31
CA GLU A 174 4.84 1.67 12.67
C GLU A 174 4.15 3.02 12.42
N ASP A 175 4.71 4.11 12.94
CA ASP A 175 4.23 5.48 12.90
C ASP A 175 4.37 6.06 11.47
N ILE A 176 3.36 5.87 10.65
CA ILE A 176 3.32 6.31 9.24
C ILE A 176 3.15 7.81 9.15
N LEU A 177 2.27 8.36 10.00
CA LEU A 177 2.08 9.78 10.21
C LEU A 177 2.89 10.19 11.44
N PRO A 178 4.13 10.67 11.32
CA PRO A 178 5.10 10.74 12.41
C PRO A 178 4.73 11.78 13.48
N ASP A 179 3.64 11.53 14.16
CA ASP A 179 3.10 12.33 15.25
C ASP A 179 3.29 11.66 16.64
N GLY A 180 3.84 10.42 16.63
CA GLY A 180 4.05 9.61 17.83
C GLY A 180 2.77 9.11 18.45
N ARG A 181 1.74 8.97 17.64
CA ARG A 181 0.45 8.37 17.99
C ARG A 181 0.24 7.17 17.06
N LYS A 182 -0.63 6.30 17.47
CA LYS A 182 -1.06 5.19 16.64
C LYS A 182 -2.39 5.56 15.99
N GLN A 183 -2.37 5.68 14.68
CA GLN A 183 -3.54 6.00 13.87
C GLN A 183 -4.26 4.71 13.44
N PHE A 184 -5.59 4.76 13.41
CA PHE A 184 -6.44 3.69 12.90
C PHE A 184 -7.82 4.26 12.53
N GLU A 185 -8.28 4.00 11.33
CA GLU A 185 -9.53 4.55 10.78
C GLU A 185 -10.75 4.16 11.59
N ASN A 186 -10.85 2.90 11.98
CA ASN A 186 -12.01 2.38 12.70
C ASN A 186 -12.16 2.91 14.13
N GLY A 187 -11.18 3.64 14.64
CA GLY A 187 -11.21 4.26 15.96
C GLY A 187 -11.89 5.61 16.00
N LEU A 188 -12.20 6.19 14.85
CA LEU A 188 -12.93 7.44 14.79
C LEU A 188 -14.37 7.25 15.28
N PRO A 189 -14.90 8.20 16.06
CA PRO A 189 -16.25 8.09 16.59
C PRO A 189 -17.31 8.30 15.51
N GLY A 190 -18.48 7.73 15.71
CA GLY A 190 -19.68 8.12 14.98
C GLY A 190 -20.06 9.57 15.25
N SER A 191 -21.09 10.07 14.60
CA SER A 191 -21.48 11.49 14.53
C SER A 191 -21.76 12.18 15.89
N GLU A 192 -21.97 11.42 16.94
CA GLU A 192 -22.35 11.96 18.26
C GLU A 192 -21.19 11.96 19.29
N GLU A 193 -20.04 11.38 18.97
CA GLU A 193 -18.92 11.29 19.91
C GLU A 193 -17.84 12.36 19.62
N THR A 194 -17.29 12.90 20.72
CA THR A 194 -16.24 13.94 20.67
C THR A 194 -14.87 13.43 21.09
N SER A 195 -14.66 12.13 21.11
CA SER A 195 -13.45 11.49 21.65
C SER A 195 -12.27 11.45 20.68
N THR A 196 -12.03 12.55 20.00
CA THR A 196 -10.87 12.71 19.10
C THR A 196 -9.91 13.79 19.58
N LYS A 197 -8.70 13.75 19.04
CA LYS A 197 -7.66 14.78 19.21
C LYS A 197 -7.19 15.25 17.85
N THR A 198 -6.98 16.54 17.71
CA THR A 198 -6.38 17.12 16.50
C THR A 198 -4.86 17.10 16.62
N THR A 199 -4.19 16.70 15.58
CA THR A 199 -2.73 16.76 15.38
C THR A 199 -2.40 17.69 14.21
N ASN A 200 -1.13 17.84 13.88
CA ASN A 200 -0.74 18.56 12.66
C ASN A 200 -1.02 17.76 11.38
N TRP A 201 -1.26 16.45 11.51
CA TRP A 201 -1.58 15.55 10.40
C TRP A 201 -3.09 15.44 10.15
N GLY A 202 -3.91 15.65 11.17
CA GLY A 202 -5.34 15.51 11.07
C GLY A 202 -5.99 15.20 12.40
N ARG A 203 -6.91 14.26 12.40
CA ARG A 203 -7.73 13.89 13.56
C ARG A 203 -7.47 12.44 13.95
N THR A 204 -7.09 12.22 15.19
CA THR A 204 -6.82 10.88 15.74
C THR A 204 -7.81 10.53 16.83
N PRO A 205 -8.21 9.25 16.99
CA PRO A 205 -9.00 8.82 18.12
C PRO A 205 -8.26 9.04 19.45
N SER A 206 -9.02 9.35 20.48
CA SER A 206 -8.46 9.56 21.83
C SER A 206 -8.08 8.25 22.53
N SER A 207 -8.70 7.15 22.12
CA SER A 207 -8.47 5.79 22.65
C SER A 207 -8.36 4.81 21.49
N GLN A 208 -7.50 3.82 21.64
CA GLN A 208 -7.33 2.77 20.65
C GLN A 208 -8.53 1.84 20.59
N SER A 209 -8.95 1.46 19.39
CA SER A 209 -9.97 0.43 19.21
C SER A 209 -9.38 -0.96 19.49
N LEU A 210 -10.18 -1.79 20.15
CA LEU A 210 -9.86 -3.22 20.33
C LEU A 210 -10.31 -4.09 19.13
N LEU A 211 -11.14 -3.53 18.26
CA LEU A 211 -11.67 -4.21 17.09
C LEU A 211 -11.11 -3.56 15.83
N TYR A 212 -10.45 -4.34 15.01
CA TYR A 212 -9.97 -3.94 13.70
C TYR A 212 -11.05 -4.21 12.65
N ALA A 213 -12.14 -3.44 12.72
CA ALA A 213 -13.25 -3.51 11.78
C ALA A 213 -14.04 -2.20 11.83
N PHE A 214 -14.54 -1.75 10.68
CA PHE A 214 -15.46 -0.64 10.62
C PHE A 214 -16.79 -0.96 11.32
N ASN A 215 -17.48 0.09 11.77
CA ASN A 215 -18.80 -0.05 12.36
C ASN A 215 -19.77 -0.71 11.38
N SER A 216 -20.69 -1.51 11.90
CA SER A 216 -21.76 -2.12 11.10
C SER A 216 -22.82 -1.08 10.67
N VAL A 217 -22.90 0.06 11.34
CA VAL A 217 -23.78 1.17 10.98
C VAL A 217 -23.13 1.98 9.86
N GLU A 218 -23.83 2.08 8.73
CA GLU A 218 -23.30 2.70 7.50
C GLU A 218 -22.92 4.16 7.71
N SER A 219 -23.75 4.95 8.42
CA SER A 219 -23.44 6.35 8.70
C SER A 219 -22.14 6.54 9.49
N ASP A 220 -21.87 5.64 10.42
CA ASP A 220 -20.66 5.71 11.24
C ASP A 220 -19.43 5.27 10.43
N ARG A 221 -19.61 4.29 9.54
CA ARG A 221 -18.56 3.83 8.64
C ARG A 221 -18.07 4.95 7.74
N ASN A 222 -18.96 5.74 7.17
CA ASN A 222 -18.60 6.87 6.31
C ASN A 222 -17.76 7.94 7.03
N LEU A 223 -17.85 7.99 8.37
CA LEU A 223 -17.03 8.86 9.19
C LEU A 223 -15.70 8.22 9.61
N GLN A 224 -15.59 6.91 9.49
CA GLN A 224 -14.42 6.11 9.84
C GLN A 224 -13.51 5.84 8.62
N ASP A 225 -14.08 5.56 7.46
CA ASP A 225 -13.38 5.25 6.21
C ASP A 225 -12.88 6.55 5.53
N VAL A 226 -11.92 7.20 6.17
CA VAL A 226 -11.40 8.52 5.81
C VAL A 226 -9.88 8.60 5.92
N GLY A 227 -9.18 7.49 5.74
CA GLY A 227 -7.74 7.42 5.83
C GLY A 227 -7.18 7.50 7.25
N LEU A 228 -5.87 7.30 7.39
CA LEU A 228 -5.17 7.34 8.68
C LEU A 228 -5.13 8.73 9.29
N ASP A 229 -5.25 9.78 8.51
CA ASP A 229 -5.29 11.15 9.03
C ASP A 229 -6.64 11.52 9.66
N GLY A 230 -7.65 10.68 9.48
CA GLY A 230 -8.98 10.83 10.08
C GLY A 230 -9.77 12.01 9.51
N LEU A 231 -9.47 12.46 8.30
CA LEU A 231 -10.09 13.57 7.62
C LEU A 231 -10.74 13.09 6.32
N ASN A 232 -11.86 13.68 5.94
CA ASN A 232 -12.40 13.52 4.59
C ASN A 232 -11.79 14.54 3.63
N ASP A 233 -11.98 14.39 2.33
CA ASP A 233 -11.41 15.25 1.27
C ASP A 233 -11.62 16.76 1.52
N GLU A 234 -12.76 17.17 2.08
CA GLU A 234 -13.05 18.59 2.36
C GLU A 234 -12.23 19.10 3.55
N GLU A 235 -12.06 18.28 4.58
CA GLU A 235 -11.23 18.60 5.75
C GLU A 235 -9.75 18.59 5.37
N GLU A 236 -9.31 17.66 4.52
CA GLU A 236 -7.93 17.54 4.01
C GLU A 236 -7.48 18.75 3.22
N LYS A 237 -8.36 19.39 2.46
CA LYS A 237 -8.03 20.65 1.75
C LYS A 237 -7.51 21.73 2.66
N ILE A 238 -7.86 21.68 3.94
CA ILE A 238 -7.36 22.61 4.97
C ILE A 238 -5.96 22.22 5.40
N PHE A 239 -5.70 20.93 5.61
CA PHE A 239 -4.41 20.40 6.05
C PHE A 239 -3.41 20.23 4.90
N TYR A 240 -3.90 19.92 3.70
CA TYR A 240 -3.12 19.62 2.51
C TYR A 240 -3.39 20.60 1.36
N PRO A 241 -3.12 21.92 1.55
CA PRO A 241 -3.47 22.96 0.58
C PRO A 241 -2.74 22.82 -0.77
N ASN A 242 -1.68 22.01 -0.82
CA ASN A 242 -0.93 21.71 -2.06
C ASN A 242 -1.33 20.34 -2.65
N GLY A 243 -2.26 19.66 -2.04
CA GLY A 243 -2.85 18.42 -2.54
C GLY A 243 -3.71 18.63 -3.77
N PRO A 244 -4.10 17.58 -4.48
CA PRO A 244 -5.15 17.65 -5.48
C PRO A 244 -6.48 18.00 -4.82
N ASP A 245 -7.38 18.64 -5.58
CA ASP A 245 -8.69 19.04 -5.04
C ASP A 245 -9.62 17.87 -4.74
N GLU A 246 -9.40 16.74 -5.39
CA GLU A 246 -10.27 15.55 -5.28
C GLU A 246 -9.85 14.59 -4.17
N ASP A 247 -8.56 14.53 -3.85
CA ASP A 247 -7.96 13.61 -2.88
C ASP A 247 -6.64 14.21 -2.37
N PRO A 248 -6.70 15.19 -1.48
CA PRO A 248 -5.51 15.93 -1.06
C PRO A 248 -4.48 15.08 -0.31
N ALA A 249 -4.90 14.15 0.53
CA ALA A 249 -4.02 13.24 1.25
C ALA A 249 -3.51 12.08 0.39
N GLY A 250 -4.19 11.74 -0.71
CA GLY A 250 -3.81 10.66 -1.61
C GLY A 250 -4.11 9.27 -1.03
N ASP A 251 -5.12 9.15 -0.19
CA ASP A 251 -5.50 7.94 0.54
C ASP A 251 -6.88 7.38 0.16
N ASN A 252 -7.53 7.94 -0.86
CA ASN A 252 -8.71 7.36 -1.49
C ASN A 252 -8.33 6.14 -2.33
N TYR A 253 -8.40 4.95 -1.73
CA TYR A 253 -8.10 3.71 -2.42
C TYR A 253 -9.30 3.19 -3.19
N GLN A 254 -9.06 2.44 -4.24
CA GLN A 254 -10.09 1.93 -5.13
C GLN A 254 -9.87 0.45 -5.43
N PHE A 255 -10.97 -0.31 -5.40
CA PHE A 255 -10.92 -1.71 -5.78
C PHE A 255 -10.65 -1.87 -7.28
N PHE A 256 -9.67 -2.68 -7.64
CA PHE A 256 -9.12 -2.78 -8.99
C PHE A 256 -10.15 -3.20 -10.07
N LEU A 257 -11.21 -3.93 -9.73
CA LEU A 257 -12.26 -4.29 -10.69
C LEU A 257 -13.19 -3.12 -11.04
N GLN A 258 -13.23 -2.10 -10.21
CA GLN A 258 -14.04 -0.91 -10.43
C GLN A 258 -13.27 0.20 -11.15
N ALA A 259 -11.95 0.14 -11.12
CA ALA A 259 -11.10 1.03 -11.90
C ALA A 259 -11.15 0.66 -13.40
N GLN A 260 -10.75 1.58 -14.25
CA GLN A 260 -10.67 1.42 -15.70
C GLN A 260 -9.23 1.49 -16.18
N GLY A 261 -8.99 1.06 -17.42
CA GLY A 261 -7.66 1.08 -18.02
C GLY A 261 -6.94 -0.25 -17.94
N GLY A 262 -5.65 -0.25 -18.23
CA GLY A 262 -4.79 -1.43 -18.15
C GLY A 262 -4.61 -1.95 -16.73
N ILE A 263 -4.06 -3.15 -16.59
CA ILE A 263 -3.93 -3.81 -15.27
C ILE A 263 -3.17 -2.92 -14.27
N ILE A 264 -2.07 -2.31 -14.67
CA ILE A 264 -1.28 -1.44 -13.80
C ILE A 264 -2.09 -0.20 -13.37
N ASP A 265 -2.86 0.40 -14.29
CA ASP A 265 -3.69 1.56 -13.99
C ASP A 265 -4.80 1.20 -12.98
N ARG A 266 -5.38 0.02 -13.10
CA ARG A 266 -6.40 -0.48 -12.20
C ARG A 266 -5.89 -0.71 -10.77
N TYR A 267 -4.64 -1.13 -10.62
CA TYR A 267 -4.03 -1.30 -9.31
C TYR A 267 -3.38 -0.04 -8.74
N LYS A 268 -3.32 1.05 -9.49
CA LYS A 268 -2.62 2.27 -9.10
C LYS A 268 -3.11 2.88 -7.78
N ASN A 269 -4.42 2.81 -7.54
CA ASN A 269 -5.07 3.30 -6.32
C ASN A 269 -5.55 2.15 -5.43
N TYR A 270 -4.88 1.01 -5.47
CA TYR A 270 -5.15 -0.15 -4.64
C TYR A 270 -3.99 -0.35 -3.66
N ASN A 271 -4.28 -0.57 -2.39
CA ASN A 271 -3.26 -0.70 -1.36
C ASN A 271 -3.20 -2.08 -0.70
N GLY A 272 -3.57 -3.11 -1.42
CA GLY A 272 -3.49 -4.49 -0.94
C GLY A 272 -4.72 -4.97 -0.19
N THR A 273 -4.87 -4.66 1.08
CA THR A 273 -6.01 -5.14 1.91
C THR A 273 -7.11 -4.11 2.05
N ASP A 274 -6.75 -2.85 2.11
CA ASP A 274 -7.72 -1.79 2.07
C ASP A 274 -8.14 -1.56 0.62
N GLY A 275 -9.36 -1.77 0.32
CA GLY A 275 -9.91 -1.58 -1.01
C GLY A 275 -10.94 -0.50 -1.00
N ASN A 276 -10.85 0.45 -0.11
CA ASN A 276 -11.89 1.40 0.22
C ASN A 276 -13.22 0.75 0.57
N SER A 277 -13.62 0.86 1.76
CA SER A 277 -14.96 0.46 2.16
C SER A 277 -15.97 1.25 1.38
N PRO A 278 -17.03 0.64 0.91
CA PRO A 278 -18.07 1.37 0.22
C PRO A 278 -18.75 2.35 1.17
N ILE A 279 -19.02 3.52 0.67
CA ILE A 279 -19.88 4.51 1.32
C ILE A 279 -21.26 3.90 1.59
N SER A 280 -21.74 3.02 0.70
CA SER A 280 -23.01 2.32 0.83
C SER A 280 -22.91 0.86 0.40
N PHE A 281 -23.53 -0.06 1.15
CA PHE A 281 -23.62 -1.47 0.73
C PHE A 281 -24.43 -1.69 -0.54
N SER A 282 -25.24 -0.75 -0.92
CA SER A 282 -26.00 -0.76 -2.18
C SER A 282 -25.22 -0.17 -3.35
N ASP A 283 -24.09 0.49 -3.09
CA ASP A 283 -23.27 1.08 -4.14
C ASP A 283 -22.56 -0.01 -4.94
N GLU A 284 -22.52 0.15 -6.26
CA GLU A 284 -21.75 -0.73 -7.14
C GLU A 284 -20.23 -0.60 -6.88
N ASN A 285 -19.80 0.46 -6.22
CA ASN A 285 -18.41 0.73 -5.82
C ASN A 285 -18.00 0.09 -4.49
N ARG A 286 -18.39 -1.14 -4.25
CA ARG A 286 -17.93 -1.85 -3.05
C ARG A 286 -16.43 -2.15 -3.14
N GLY A 287 -15.70 -1.74 -2.12
CA GLY A 287 -14.38 -2.29 -1.86
C GLY A 287 -14.44 -3.80 -1.59
N SER A 288 -13.33 -4.47 -1.76
CA SER A 288 -13.25 -5.91 -1.55
C SER A 288 -13.13 -6.29 -0.08
N THR A 289 -12.73 -5.35 0.77
CA THR A 289 -12.48 -5.58 2.19
C THR A 289 -13.24 -4.58 3.06
N THR A 290 -13.45 -4.97 4.30
CA THR A 290 -13.99 -4.12 5.36
C THR A 290 -12.94 -3.91 6.45
N GLU A 291 -11.69 -4.25 6.19
CA GLU A 291 -10.59 -4.04 7.12
C GLU A 291 -10.11 -2.59 7.02
N PRO A 292 -10.10 -1.85 8.14
CA PRO A 292 -9.61 -0.49 8.18
C PRO A 292 -8.09 -0.44 8.09
N ASP A 293 -7.57 0.67 7.61
CA ASP A 293 -6.16 0.96 7.72
C ASP A 293 -5.75 1.20 9.17
N THR A 294 -4.54 0.75 9.52
CA THR A 294 -4.01 0.90 10.87
C THR A 294 -2.49 0.95 10.86
N GLU A 295 -1.94 1.76 11.74
CA GLU A 295 -0.51 1.76 12.03
C GLU A 295 -0.09 0.62 12.96
N ASP A 296 -1.04 -0.08 13.59
CA ASP A 296 -0.77 -1.27 14.41
C ASP A 296 -0.68 -2.53 13.56
N ILE A 297 0.43 -2.67 12.83
CA ILE A 297 0.63 -3.75 11.85
C ILE A 297 0.79 -5.11 12.52
N ASN A 298 1.44 -5.13 13.66
CA ASN A 298 1.70 -6.36 14.40
C ASN A 298 0.56 -6.73 15.37
N ARG A 299 -0.45 -5.85 15.53
CA ARG A 299 -1.61 -5.99 16.41
C ARG A 299 -1.22 -6.24 17.87
N ASP A 300 -0.16 -5.58 18.33
CA ASP A 300 0.30 -5.67 19.73
C ASP A 300 -0.21 -4.55 20.63
N GLN A 301 -0.93 -3.60 20.06
CA GLN A 301 -1.54 -2.45 20.74
C GLN A 301 -0.52 -1.49 21.41
N THR A 302 0.75 -1.54 21.00
CA THR A 302 1.81 -0.68 21.55
C THR A 302 2.44 0.25 20.52
#